data_473c4c0c654db3c3557c055679aa5021
#
_entry.id   473c4c0c654db3c3557c055679aa5021
#
_cell.length_a   1.000
_cell.length_b   1.000
_cell.length_c   1.000
_cell.angle_alpha   90.00
_cell.angle_beta   90.00
_cell.angle_gamma   90.00
#
_symmetry.space_group_name_H-M   'P 1'
#
loop_
_entity.id
_entity.type
_entity.pdbx_description
1 polymer ?
#
loop_
_entity_poly.entity_id
_entity_poly.type
_entity_poly.pdbx_seq_one_letter_code
_entity_poly.pdbx_strand_id
1 'polypeptide(L)'
;MTVPSANLAQAVSLACPGAHFKLDPETYEGLTMLDGTPKPTEAAIEAAWAARPLPQPEPVKVTLASLKIALGYNLCVQIGAWINAIQDVEQKFQATTWWKESANVRRNHPTVETFRLAMGKTPQEVDAWFAAAQIIDNR
;
A
#
# COMPACT_ATOMS: atom_id res chain seq x y z
N MET A 1 -30.76 4.37 -4.85
CA MET A 1 -29.56 3.68 -4.33
C MET A 1 -28.32 4.24 -5.00
N THR A 2 -27.29 4.59 -4.21
CA THR A 2 -26.04 5.16 -4.72
C THR A 2 -25.01 4.10 -5.19
N VAL A 3 -25.21 2.83 -4.82
CA VAL A 3 -24.35 1.74 -5.27
C VAL A 3 -24.59 1.51 -6.77
N PRO A 4 -23.55 1.56 -7.63
CA PRO A 4 -23.69 1.22 -9.03
C PRO A 4 -24.20 -0.23 -9.21
N SER A 5 -25.10 -0.46 -10.17
CA SER A 5 -25.65 -1.81 -10.39
C SER A 5 -24.57 -2.87 -10.63
N ALA A 6 -23.49 -2.52 -11.34
CA ALA A 6 -22.35 -3.41 -11.56
C ALA A 6 -21.60 -3.81 -10.28
N ASN A 7 -21.78 -3.06 -9.19
CA ASN A 7 -21.14 -3.29 -7.90
C ASN A 7 -22.09 -3.80 -6.82
N LEU A 8 -23.36 -3.99 -7.16
CA LEU A 8 -24.38 -4.35 -6.17
C LEU A 8 -24.08 -5.70 -5.51
N ALA A 9 -23.63 -6.70 -6.28
CA ALA A 9 -23.24 -8.00 -5.73
C ALA A 9 -22.12 -7.88 -4.68
N GLN A 10 -21.12 -7.05 -4.96
CA GLN A 10 -20.02 -6.78 -4.01
C GLN A 10 -20.55 -6.07 -2.76
N ALA A 11 -21.43 -5.09 -2.92
CA ALA A 11 -22.00 -4.35 -1.80
C ALA A 11 -22.86 -5.26 -0.90
N VAL A 12 -23.63 -6.17 -1.49
CA VAL A 12 -24.41 -7.17 -0.73
C VAL A 12 -23.47 -8.11 0.04
N SER A 13 -22.39 -8.57 -0.57
CA SER A 13 -21.39 -9.40 0.09
C SER A 13 -20.71 -8.69 1.26
N LEU A 14 -20.51 -7.39 1.18
CA LEU A 14 -19.98 -6.56 2.28
C LEU A 14 -21.00 -6.44 3.42
N ALA A 15 -22.28 -6.27 3.10
CA ALA A 15 -23.35 -6.16 4.10
C ALA A 15 -23.64 -7.49 4.80
N CYS A 16 -23.54 -8.61 4.08
CA CYS A 16 -23.82 -9.95 4.57
C CYS A 16 -22.64 -10.88 4.23
N PRO A 17 -21.52 -10.82 4.96
CA PRO A 17 -20.37 -11.67 4.68
C PRO A 17 -20.72 -13.16 4.76
N GLY A 18 -20.33 -13.92 3.75
CA GLY A 18 -20.57 -15.37 3.69
C GLY A 18 -21.97 -15.79 3.29
N ALA A 19 -22.90 -14.86 3.06
CA ALA A 19 -24.25 -15.18 2.63
C ALA A 19 -24.30 -15.62 1.16
N HIS A 20 -25.19 -16.55 0.84
CA HIS A 20 -25.48 -16.95 -0.53
C HIS A 20 -26.72 -16.24 -1.03
N PHE A 21 -26.61 -15.58 -2.17
CA PHE A 21 -27.70 -14.79 -2.73
C PHE A 21 -27.69 -14.84 -4.26
N LYS A 22 -28.79 -14.40 -4.85
CA LYS A 22 -28.97 -14.26 -6.29
C LYS A 22 -29.44 -12.84 -6.61
N LEU A 23 -28.88 -12.25 -7.66
CA LEU A 23 -29.29 -10.96 -8.21
C LEU A 23 -29.80 -11.15 -9.64
N ASP A 24 -31.11 -11.10 -9.83
CA ASP A 24 -31.72 -11.25 -11.15
C ASP A 24 -33.08 -10.53 -11.17
N PRO A 25 -33.20 -9.35 -11.76
CA PRO A 25 -32.11 -8.53 -12.36
C PRO A 25 -31.10 -7.98 -11.34
N GLU A 26 -30.03 -7.38 -11.80
CA GLU A 26 -28.99 -6.77 -10.97
C GLU A 26 -29.47 -5.46 -10.30
N THR A 27 -30.54 -5.58 -9.54
CA THR A 27 -31.16 -4.49 -8.77
C THR A 27 -31.49 -5.00 -7.38
N TYR A 28 -31.74 -4.10 -6.43
CA TYR A 28 -32.14 -4.48 -5.09
C TYR A 28 -33.41 -5.37 -5.09
N GLU A 29 -34.38 -5.09 -5.94
CA GLU A 29 -35.61 -5.87 -6.07
C GLU A 29 -35.34 -7.30 -6.57
N GLY A 30 -34.29 -7.47 -7.36
CA GLY A 30 -33.87 -8.79 -7.86
C GLY A 30 -33.04 -9.59 -6.86
N LEU A 31 -32.75 -9.04 -5.68
CA LEU A 31 -31.96 -9.72 -4.66
C LEU A 31 -32.82 -10.78 -3.94
N THR A 32 -32.36 -12.02 -3.95
CA THR A 32 -32.96 -13.14 -3.23
C THR A 32 -31.89 -13.84 -2.41
N MET A 33 -32.12 -13.99 -1.11
CA MET A 33 -31.20 -14.73 -0.23
C MET A 33 -31.51 -16.23 -0.36
N LEU A 34 -30.47 -17.04 -0.60
CA LEU A 34 -30.60 -18.47 -0.89
C LEU A 34 -30.38 -19.35 0.34
N ASP A 35 -29.76 -18.83 1.39
CA ASP A 35 -29.34 -19.58 2.58
C ASP A 35 -30.20 -19.28 3.82
N GLY A 36 -31.34 -18.59 3.66
CA GLY A 36 -32.22 -18.19 4.76
C GLY A 36 -31.72 -16.95 5.53
N THR A 37 -30.62 -16.34 5.14
CA THR A 37 -30.16 -15.08 5.72
C THR A 37 -31.19 -14.00 5.48
N PRO A 38 -31.55 -13.15 6.48
CA PRO A 38 -32.47 -12.05 6.25
C PRO A 38 -31.95 -11.10 5.15
N LYS A 39 -32.84 -10.70 4.24
CA LYS A 39 -32.49 -9.78 3.18
C LYS A 39 -32.08 -8.42 3.78
N PRO A 40 -30.85 -7.92 3.49
CA PRO A 40 -30.44 -6.62 3.98
C PRO A 40 -31.28 -5.50 3.38
N THR A 41 -31.44 -4.40 4.11
CA THR A 41 -32.11 -3.19 3.59
C THR A 41 -31.22 -2.47 2.60
N GLU A 42 -31.80 -1.64 1.73
CA GLU A 42 -31.01 -0.77 0.84
C GLU A 42 -30.04 0.09 1.65
N ALA A 43 -30.51 0.67 2.76
CA ALA A 43 -29.67 1.48 3.64
C ALA A 43 -28.48 0.72 4.21
N ALA A 44 -28.65 -0.55 4.59
CA ALA A 44 -27.57 -1.41 5.08
C ALA A 44 -26.54 -1.68 3.98
N ILE A 45 -26.99 -1.93 2.76
CA ILE A 45 -26.12 -2.16 1.60
C ILE A 45 -25.34 -0.89 1.25
N GLU A 46 -26.00 0.26 1.24
CA GLU A 46 -25.34 1.54 0.99
C GLU A 46 -24.30 1.89 2.05
N ALA A 47 -24.62 1.65 3.33
CA ALA A 47 -23.69 1.89 4.42
C ALA A 47 -22.46 0.99 4.32
N ALA A 48 -22.64 -0.31 4.00
CA ALA A 48 -21.53 -1.24 3.81
C ALA A 48 -20.66 -0.83 2.61
N TRP A 49 -21.27 -0.38 1.52
CA TRP A 49 -20.54 0.10 0.35
C TRP A 49 -19.74 1.36 0.66
N ALA A 50 -20.31 2.32 1.38
CA ALA A 50 -19.62 3.54 1.78
C ALA A 50 -18.43 3.26 2.71
N ALA A 51 -18.57 2.26 3.57
CA ALA A 51 -17.52 1.88 4.53
C ALA A 51 -16.49 0.88 3.95
N ARG A 52 -16.62 0.47 2.68
CA ARG A 52 -15.72 -0.51 2.09
C ARG A 52 -14.27 -0.02 2.13
N PRO A 53 -13.29 -0.95 2.33
CA PRO A 53 -11.89 -0.58 2.18
C PRO A 53 -11.63 -0.12 0.75
N LEU A 54 -11.16 1.12 0.59
CA LEU A 54 -10.74 1.61 -0.72
C LEU A 54 -9.39 0.98 -1.07
N PRO A 55 -9.15 0.62 -2.35
CA PRO A 55 -7.83 0.18 -2.77
C PRO A 55 -6.82 1.26 -2.43
N GLN A 56 -5.81 0.91 -1.61
CA GLN A 56 -4.74 1.84 -1.34
C GLN A 56 -3.86 1.96 -2.59
N PRO A 57 -3.42 3.18 -2.95
CA PRO A 57 -2.48 3.32 -4.05
C PRO A 57 -1.22 2.50 -3.74
N GLU A 58 -0.65 1.87 -4.78
CA GLU A 58 0.61 1.15 -4.61
C GLU A 58 1.69 2.10 -4.10
N PRO A 59 2.55 1.63 -3.16
CA PRO A 59 3.66 2.45 -2.70
C PRO A 59 4.57 2.82 -3.86
N VAL A 60 5.10 4.04 -3.82
CA VAL A 60 6.07 4.52 -4.81
C VAL A 60 7.26 3.56 -4.88
N LYS A 61 7.63 3.16 -6.08
CA LYS A 61 8.76 2.30 -6.36
C LYS A 61 9.72 3.04 -7.30
N VAL A 62 10.99 3.08 -6.93
CA VAL A 62 12.05 3.73 -7.71
C VAL A 62 13.24 2.79 -7.83
N THR A 63 14.13 3.03 -8.77
CA THR A 63 15.41 2.31 -8.80
C THR A 63 16.29 2.77 -7.64
N LEU A 64 17.10 1.87 -7.13
CA LEU A 64 18.05 2.21 -6.07
C LEU A 64 19.06 3.27 -6.53
N ALA A 65 19.49 3.20 -7.79
CA ALA A 65 20.40 4.18 -8.36
C ALA A 65 19.79 5.60 -8.32
N SER A 66 18.55 5.77 -8.77
CA SER A 66 17.84 7.05 -8.74
C SER A 66 17.61 7.55 -7.31
N LEU A 67 17.29 6.64 -6.39
CA LEU A 67 17.14 7.02 -4.98
C LEU A 67 18.46 7.53 -4.40
N LYS A 68 19.59 6.88 -4.67
CA LYS A 68 20.91 7.33 -4.23
C LYS A 68 21.27 8.71 -4.79
N ILE A 69 20.95 8.97 -6.05
CA ILE A 69 21.15 10.27 -6.67
C ILE A 69 20.27 11.33 -5.97
N ALA A 70 19.01 11.02 -5.71
CA ALA A 70 18.09 11.94 -5.04
C ALA A 70 18.52 12.23 -3.59
N LEU A 71 19.05 11.23 -2.88
CA LEU A 71 19.58 11.40 -1.51
C LEU A 71 20.82 12.30 -1.49
N GLY A 72 21.67 12.18 -2.50
CA GLY A 72 22.94 12.89 -2.57
C GLY A 72 24.08 12.16 -1.89
N TYR A 73 25.30 12.56 -2.20
CA TYR A 73 26.51 11.91 -1.72
C TYR A 73 26.60 11.83 -0.19
N ASN A 74 26.35 12.95 0.49
CA ASN A 74 26.50 13.02 1.96
C ASN A 74 25.55 12.07 2.69
N LEU A 75 24.29 12.01 2.28
CA LEU A 75 23.33 11.08 2.89
C LEU A 75 23.66 9.63 2.58
N CYS A 76 24.14 9.34 1.38
CA CYS A 76 24.59 7.99 1.02
C CYS A 76 25.75 7.55 1.90
N VAL A 77 26.72 8.44 2.18
CA VAL A 77 27.82 8.16 3.10
C VAL A 77 27.32 7.91 4.52
N GLN A 78 26.37 8.72 4.99
CA GLN A 78 25.77 8.53 6.32
C GLN A 78 25.02 7.20 6.45
N ILE A 79 24.28 6.81 5.43
CA ILE A 79 23.59 5.52 5.40
C ILE A 79 24.59 4.36 5.41
N GLY A 80 25.66 4.46 4.63
CA GLY A 80 26.75 3.47 4.63
C GLY A 80 27.41 3.35 6.00
N ALA A 81 27.68 4.46 6.67
CA ALA A 81 28.23 4.48 8.02
C ALA A 81 27.26 3.86 9.04
N TRP A 82 25.97 4.17 8.93
CA TRP A 82 24.95 3.56 9.78
C TRP A 82 24.92 2.02 9.60
N ILE A 83 24.93 1.53 8.36
CA ILE A 83 24.97 0.09 8.07
C ILE A 83 26.19 -0.56 8.69
N ASN A 84 27.36 0.07 8.56
CA ASN A 84 28.61 -0.46 9.13
C ASN A 84 28.60 -0.49 10.65
N ALA A 85 27.80 0.35 11.30
CA ALA A 85 27.65 0.41 12.75
C ALA A 85 26.68 -0.64 13.31
N ILE A 86 25.95 -1.38 12.47
CA ILE A 86 25.04 -2.44 12.91
C ILE A 86 25.86 -3.54 13.57
N GLN A 87 25.51 -3.88 14.82
CA GLN A 87 26.25 -4.86 15.60
C GLN A 87 25.87 -6.31 15.25
N ASP A 88 24.59 -6.54 14.93
CA ASP A 88 24.13 -7.86 14.52
C ASP A 88 24.63 -8.19 13.12
N VAL A 89 25.38 -9.28 13.00
CA VAL A 89 26.06 -9.68 11.75
C VAL A 89 25.05 -9.94 10.64
N GLU A 90 23.93 -10.61 10.95
CA GLU A 90 22.92 -10.95 9.95
C GLU A 90 22.16 -9.71 9.48
N GLN A 91 21.74 -8.85 10.40
CA GLN A 91 21.08 -7.58 10.06
C GLN A 91 22.00 -6.69 9.24
N LYS A 92 23.28 -6.62 9.59
CA LYS A 92 24.29 -5.88 8.81
C LYS A 92 24.44 -6.44 7.41
N PHE A 93 24.49 -7.76 7.27
CA PHE A 93 24.55 -8.42 5.96
C PHE A 93 23.30 -8.10 5.10
N GLN A 94 22.11 -8.21 5.68
CA GLN A 94 20.87 -7.90 4.99
C GLN A 94 20.81 -6.44 4.55
N ALA A 95 21.14 -5.51 5.42
CA ALA A 95 21.15 -4.07 5.11
C ALA A 95 22.20 -3.73 4.04
N THR A 96 23.40 -4.32 4.13
CA THR A 96 24.45 -4.13 3.14
C THR A 96 24.03 -4.64 1.77
N THR A 97 23.47 -5.84 1.72
CA THR A 97 22.99 -6.45 0.47
C THR A 97 21.89 -5.61 -0.15
N TRP A 98 20.91 -5.21 0.67
CA TRP A 98 19.83 -4.34 0.23
C TRP A 98 20.36 -3.03 -0.38
N TRP A 99 21.30 -2.38 0.30
CA TRP A 99 21.84 -1.08 -0.10
C TRP A 99 22.73 -1.13 -1.34
N LYS A 100 23.34 -2.27 -1.61
CA LYS A 100 24.26 -2.42 -2.75
C LYS A 100 23.64 -3.08 -3.96
N GLU A 101 22.73 -4.04 -3.75
CA GLU A 101 22.32 -4.98 -4.80
C GLU A 101 20.85 -4.90 -5.17
N SER A 102 20.01 -4.17 -4.42
CA SER A 102 18.60 -4.02 -4.78
C SER A 102 18.47 -3.26 -6.10
N ALA A 103 17.69 -3.81 -7.02
CA ALA A 103 17.38 -3.11 -8.27
C ALA A 103 16.38 -1.98 -8.02
N ASN A 104 15.34 -2.25 -7.24
CA ASN A 104 14.26 -1.31 -6.97
C ASN A 104 14.01 -1.21 -5.46
N VAL A 105 13.53 -0.05 -5.03
CA VAL A 105 13.17 0.23 -3.64
C VAL A 105 11.74 0.75 -3.58
N ARG A 106 10.93 0.18 -2.71
CA ARG A 106 9.58 0.66 -2.43
C ARG A 106 9.61 1.60 -1.22
N ARG A 107 8.82 2.66 -1.30
CA ARG A 107 8.70 3.66 -0.22
C ARG A 107 8.35 3.02 1.13
N ASN A 108 7.54 1.98 1.13
CA ASN A 108 7.11 1.28 2.34
C ASN A 108 8.02 0.12 2.78
N HIS A 109 9.20 -0.02 2.17
CA HIS A 109 10.13 -1.08 2.57
C HIS A 109 10.59 -0.86 4.02
N PRO A 110 10.64 -1.91 4.87
CA PRO A 110 11.00 -1.76 6.29
C PRO A 110 12.38 -1.10 6.50
N THR A 111 13.35 -1.39 5.65
CA THR A 111 14.69 -0.80 5.74
C THR A 111 14.66 0.71 5.50
N VAL A 112 13.77 1.20 4.62
CA VAL A 112 13.59 2.64 4.38
C VAL A 112 13.17 3.34 5.69
N GLU A 113 12.21 2.76 6.39
CA GLU A 113 11.73 3.30 7.66
C GLU A 113 12.82 3.24 8.74
N THR A 114 13.59 2.16 8.76
CA THR A 114 14.67 2.00 9.73
C THR A 114 15.76 3.05 9.54
N PHE A 115 16.22 3.30 8.31
CA PHE A 115 17.22 4.33 8.12
C PHE A 115 16.65 5.73 8.29
N ARG A 116 15.38 5.96 7.97
CA ARG A 116 14.70 7.24 8.23
C ARG A 116 14.81 7.62 9.71
N LEU A 117 14.45 6.68 10.58
CA LEU A 117 14.52 6.88 12.03
C LEU A 117 15.97 7.08 12.49
N ALA A 118 16.91 6.28 11.97
CA ALA A 118 18.33 6.37 12.32
C ALA A 118 18.94 7.72 11.90
N MET A 119 18.50 8.28 10.77
CA MET A 119 18.98 9.59 10.25
C MET A 119 18.22 10.77 10.84
N GLY A 120 17.19 10.54 11.65
CA GLY A 120 16.36 11.62 12.24
C GLY A 120 15.54 12.38 11.20
N LYS A 121 15.14 11.73 10.11
CA LYS A 121 14.38 12.35 9.03
C LYS A 121 12.88 12.17 9.20
N THR A 122 12.11 13.14 8.69
CA THR A 122 10.64 13.07 8.69
C THR A 122 10.12 12.20 7.56
N PRO A 123 8.90 11.62 7.66
CA PRO A 123 8.28 10.92 6.53
C PRO A 123 8.16 11.78 5.27
N GLN A 124 7.90 13.09 5.43
CA GLN A 124 7.79 14.04 4.33
C GLN A 124 9.11 14.25 3.58
N GLU A 125 10.24 14.28 4.29
CA GLU A 125 11.57 14.34 3.67
C GLU A 125 11.83 13.11 2.82
N VAL A 126 11.49 11.92 3.32
CA VAL A 126 11.65 10.66 2.58
C VAL A 126 10.73 10.64 1.36
N ASP A 127 9.48 11.09 1.50
CA ASP A 127 8.56 11.21 0.37
C ASP A 127 9.11 12.11 -0.74
N ALA A 128 9.77 13.21 -0.37
CA ALA A 128 10.41 14.12 -1.31
C ALA A 128 11.58 13.43 -2.06
N TRP A 129 12.36 12.60 -1.39
CA TRP A 129 13.43 11.84 -2.04
C TRP A 129 12.89 10.84 -3.06
N PHE A 130 11.82 10.13 -2.70
CA PHE A 130 11.17 9.20 -3.64
C PHE A 130 10.54 9.92 -4.82
N ALA A 131 9.94 11.10 -4.62
CA ALA A 131 9.41 11.92 -5.71
C ALA A 131 10.53 12.38 -6.67
N ALA A 132 11.66 12.85 -6.12
CA ALA A 132 12.83 13.24 -6.92
C ALA A 132 13.40 12.03 -7.69
N ALA A 133 13.47 10.86 -7.06
CA ALA A 133 13.94 9.63 -7.70
C ALA A 133 13.03 9.20 -8.85
N GLN A 134 11.71 9.36 -8.71
CA GLN A 134 10.77 9.08 -9.80
C GLN A 134 11.02 9.97 -11.03
N ILE A 135 11.32 11.25 -10.81
CA ILE A 135 11.65 12.17 -11.88
C ILE A 135 12.92 11.71 -12.62
N ILE A 136 13.92 11.23 -11.87
CA ILE A 136 15.16 10.71 -12.45
C ILE A 136 14.88 9.43 -13.26
N ASP A 137 14.07 8.50 -12.73
CA ASP A 137 13.71 7.25 -13.41
C ASP A 137 12.96 7.49 -14.72
N ASN A 138 12.19 8.59 -14.82
CA ASN A 138 11.35 8.91 -15.95
C ASN A 138 12.07 9.78 -17.03
N ARG A 139 13.35 10.04 -16.87
CA ARG A 139 14.16 10.81 -17.85
C ARG A 139 14.55 9.98 -19.08
#